data_214e3bd80dc9f02e43758a598d1da61c
#
_entry.id   214e3bd80dc9f02e43758a598d1da61c
#
_cell.length_a   1.000
_cell.length_b   1.000
_cell.length_c   1.000
_cell.angle_alpha   90.00
_cell.angle_beta   90.00
_cell.angle_gamma   90.00
#
_symmetry.space_group_name_H-M   'P 1'
#
loop_
_entity.id
_entity.type
_entity.pdbx_description
1 polymer ?
#
loop_
_entity_poly.entity_id
_entity_poly.type
_entity_poly.pdbx_seq_one_letter_code
_entity_poly.pdbx_strand_id
1 'polypeptide(L)'
;MLEQRIQQHFIDSADLKYQAAQVLSHPIADAVQAILACVTSGGKVLACGNGPSAAEAQQFAAFCVAGFERDRPELAALALTSDSTLLTSTGPGSLDAAQHFARQVRALGQAGDVLLALSVTGNEPNLLAATEAAHERDMTVVVLTGRTGGKLAALLRETDVLISVPHDRPARVREVHGLVLHCLSDGVDTQLLGEQEIPL
;
A
#
# COMPACT_ATOMS: atom_id res chain seq x y z
N MET A 1 -36.43 -0.97 -4.90
CA MET A 1 -35.33 -0.48 -5.78
C MET A 1 -34.07 -0.07 -5.03
N LEU A 2 -34.11 0.85 -4.03
CA LEU A 2 -32.90 1.30 -3.32
C LEU A 2 -32.27 0.17 -2.49
N GLU A 3 -33.05 -0.55 -1.69
CA GLU A 3 -32.60 -1.68 -0.87
C GLU A 3 -31.94 -2.78 -1.71
N GLN A 4 -32.55 -3.16 -2.83
CA GLN A 4 -31.97 -4.16 -3.75
C GLN A 4 -30.61 -3.70 -4.31
N ARG A 5 -30.49 -2.39 -4.65
CA ARG A 5 -29.22 -1.83 -5.10
C ARG A 5 -28.15 -1.88 -4.00
N ILE A 6 -28.54 -1.59 -2.75
CA ILE A 6 -27.64 -1.69 -1.59
C ILE A 6 -27.21 -3.15 -1.39
N GLN A 7 -28.15 -4.11 -1.36
CA GLN A 7 -27.84 -5.53 -1.24
C GLN A 7 -26.88 -6.01 -2.35
N GLN A 8 -27.09 -5.56 -3.59
CA GLN A 8 -26.21 -5.93 -4.70
C GLN A 8 -24.78 -5.44 -4.48
N HIS A 9 -24.57 -4.26 -3.88
CA HIS A 9 -23.22 -3.80 -3.52
C HIS A 9 -22.50 -4.74 -2.54
N PHE A 10 -23.21 -5.30 -1.54
CA PHE A 10 -22.62 -6.27 -0.62
C PHE A 10 -22.29 -7.58 -1.32
N ILE A 11 -23.19 -8.08 -2.17
CA ILE A 11 -22.98 -9.32 -2.93
C ILE A 11 -21.78 -9.17 -3.85
N ASP A 12 -21.75 -8.12 -4.70
CA ASP A 12 -20.64 -7.87 -5.62
C ASP A 12 -19.29 -7.73 -4.89
N SER A 13 -19.29 -7.12 -3.69
CA SER A 13 -18.11 -6.98 -2.85
C SER A 13 -17.63 -8.32 -2.30
N ALA A 14 -18.56 -9.17 -1.83
CA ALA A 14 -18.23 -10.50 -1.33
C ALA A 14 -17.68 -11.39 -2.44
N ASP A 15 -18.33 -11.43 -3.59
CA ASP A 15 -17.90 -12.23 -4.75
C ASP A 15 -16.49 -11.85 -5.21
N LEU A 16 -16.20 -10.53 -5.29
CA LEU A 16 -14.86 -10.07 -5.64
C LEU A 16 -13.81 -10.49 -4.60
N LYS A 17 -14.13 -10.42 -3.30
CA LYS A 17 -13.21 -10.84 -2.24
C LYS A 17 -12.90 -12.33 -2.32
N TYR A 18 -13.87 -13.19 -2.60
CA TYR A 18 -13.63 -14.62 -2.84
C TYR A 18 -12.73 -14.87 -4.05
N GLN A 19 -12.96 -14.18 -5.15
CA GLN A 19 -12.09 -14.28 -6.34
C GLN A 19 -10.68 -13.76 -6.04
N ALA A 20 -10.57 -12.61 -5.38
CA ALA A 20 -9.31 -11.99 -5.02
C ALA A 20 -8.48 -12.88 -4.08
N ALA A 21 -9.10 -13.55 -3.10
CA ALA A 21 -8.40 -14.44 -2.18
C ALA A 21 -7.58 -15.52 -2.90
N GLN A 22 -8.11 -16.08 -4.00
CA GLN A 22 -7.43 -17.14 -4.75
C GLN A 22 -6.17 -16.66 -5.48
N VAL A 23 -6.14 -15.41 -5.93
CA VAL A 23 -5.05 -14.87 -6.75
C VAL A 23 -4.12 -13.95 -5.98
N LEU A 24 -4.56 -13.37 -4.86
CA LEU A 24 -3.77 -12.40 -4.10
C LEU A 24 -3.07 -12.99 -2.87
N SER A 25 -3.43 -14.20 -2.40
CA SER A 25 -2.83 -14.77 -1.19
C SER A 25 -1.30 -14.88 -1.29
N HIS A 26 -0.78 -15.33 -2.43
CA HIS A 26 0.67 -15.46 -2.64
C HIS A 26 1.37 -14.09 -2.66
N PRO A 27 1.01 -13.12 -3.53
CA PRO A 27 1.69 -11.83 -3.52
C PRO A 27 1.48 -11.03 -2.21
N ILE A 28 0.40 -11.24 -1.47
CA ILE A 28 0.25 -10.67 -0.13
C ILE A 28 1.27 -11.29 0.84
N ALA A 29 1.47 -12.61 0.80
CA ALA A 29 2.49 -13.26 1.62
C ALA A 29 3.91 -12.77 1.29
N ASP A 30 4.23 -12.58 0.00
CA ASP A 30 5.51 -12.01 -0.43
C ASP A 30 5.70 -10.58 0.11
N ALA A 31 4.65 -9.76 0.06
CA ALA A 31 4.68 -8.41 0.62
C ALA A 31 4.85 -8.40 2.15
N VAL A 32 4.20 -9.34 2.87
CA VAL A 32 4.42 -9.53 4.32
C VAL A 32 5.89 -9.82 4.59
N GLN A 33 6.51 -10.73 3.83
CA GLN A 33 7.93 -11.06 4.02
C GLN A 33 8.84 -9.87 3.72
N ALA A 34 8.56 -9.09 2.67
CA ALA A 34 9.32 -7.88 2.36
C ALA A 34 9.23 -6.83 3.48
N ILE A 35 8.03 -6.59 4.02
CA ILE A 35 7.82 -5.66 5.13
C ILE A 35 8.48 -6.17 6.40
N LEU A 36 8.34 -7.46 6.71
CA LEU A 36 8.96 -8.10 7.87
C LEU A 36 10.49 -7.97 7.84
N ALA A 37 11.10 -8.29 6.69
CA ALA A 37 12.55 -8.14 6.51
C ALA A 37 13.01 -6.69 6.70
N CYS A 38 12.25 -5.73 6.18
CA CYS A 38 12.50 -4.31 6.35
C CYS A 38 12.49 -3.91 7.82
N VAL A 39 11.40 -4.16 8.55
CA VAL A 39 11.23 -3.67 9.93
C VAL A 39 12.14 -4.39 10.91
N THR A 40 12.43 -5.67 10.71
CA THR A 40 13.37 -6.44 11.57
C THR A 40 14.83 -6.05 11.34
N SER A 41 15.15 -5.47 10.18
CA SER A 41 16.48 -4.90 9.89
C SER A 41 16.62 -3.44 10.32
N GLY A 42 15.63 -2.87 10.99
CA GLY A 42 15.62 -1.47 11.43
C GLY A 42 15.25 -0.48 10.33
N GLY A 43 14.71 -0.96 9.21
CA GLY A 43 14.16 -0.13 8.15
C GLY A 43 12.75 0.39 8.46
N LYS A 44 12.17 1.11 7.51
CA LYS A 44 10.83 1.70 7.61
C LYS A 44 10.01 1.53 6.35
N VAL A 45 8.70 1.61 6.50
CA VAL A 45 7.77 1.63 5.35
C VAL A 45 7.38 3.07 5.04
N LEU A 46 7.60 3.50 3.81
CA LEU A 46 7.07 4.75 3.27
C LEU A 46 5.82 4.44 2.44
N ALA A 47 4.66 4.94 2.84
CA ALA A 47 3.40 4.67 2.16
C ALA A 47 2.89 5.89 1.39
N CYS A 48 2.42 5.71 0.16
CA CYS A 48 1.86 6.79 -0.67
C CYS A 48 0.68 6.33 -1.52
N GLY A 49 -0.16 7.29 -1.87
CA GLY A 49 -1.35 7.11 -2.70
C GLY A 49 -2.06 8.43 -2.93
N ASN A 50 -2.99 8.48 -3.88
CA ASN A 50 -3.72 9.69 -4.23
C ASN A 50 -5.20 9.61 -3.78
N GLY A 51 -5.77 10.75 -3.37
CA GLY A 51 -7.17 10.83 -2.99
C GLY A 51 -7.53 9.81 -1.90
N PRO A 52 -8.55 8.94 -2.10
CA PRO A 52 -8.89 7.93 -1.10
C PRO A 52 -7.73 6.97 -0.76
N SER A 53 -6.86 6.66 -1.72
CA SER A 53 -5.68 5.83 -1.46
C SER A 53 -4.63 6.55 -0.59
N ALA A 54 -4.67 7.87 -0.47
CA ALA A 54 -3.87 8.60 0.52
C ALA A 54 -4.33 8.29 1.95
N ALA A 55 -5.64 8.16 2.18
CA ALA A 55 -6.18 7.75 3.47
C ALA A 55 -5.82 6.29 3.80
N GLU A 56 -5.85 5.40 2.81
CA GLU A 56 -5.40 4.01 2.95
C GLU A 56 -3.90 3.94 3.33
N ALA A 57 -3.05 4.76 2.72
CA ALA A 57 -1.62 4.87 3.07
C ALA A 57 -1.42 5.35 4.51
N GLN A 58 -2.19 6.34 4.95
CA GLN A 58 -2.17 6.83 6.35
C GLN A 58 -2.66 5.75 7.33
N GLN A 59 -3.72 5.02 6.97
CA GLN A 59 -4.25 3.93 7.79
C GLN A 59 -3.19 2.84 7.99
N PHE A 60 -2.51 2.42 6.93
CA PHE A 60 -1.44 1.43 7.03
C PHE A 60 -0.28 1.91 7.92
N ALA A 61 0.18 3.15 7.73
CA ALA A 61 1.22 3.71 8.58
C ALA A 61 0.79 3.78 10.06
N ALA A 62 -0.49 4.09 10.32
CA ALA A 62 -1.05 4.07 11.67
C ALA A 62 -1.08 2.65 12.26
N PHE A 63 -1.45 1.62 11.48
CA PHE A 63 -1.37 0.22 11.93
C PHE A 63 0.06 -0.21 12.27
N CYS A 64 1.05 0.25 11.52
CA CYS A 64 2.45 -0.01 11.85
C CYS A 64 2.85 0.62 13.18
N VAL A 65 2.51 1.89 13.40
CA VAL A 65 2.96 2.65 14.59
C VAL A 65 2.13 2.33 15.83
N ALA A 66 0.79 2.23 15.71
CA ALA A 66 -0.10 2.05 16.84
C ALA A 66 -0.49 0.59 17.14
N GLY A 67 -0.15 -0.35 16.25
CA GLY A 67 -0.66 -1.73 16.26
C GLY A 67 -1.94 -1.88 15.46
N PHE A 68 -2.21 -3.10 15.00
CA PHE A 68 -3.43 -3.44 14.26
C PHE A 68 -4.49 -4.03 15.21
N GLU A 69 -4.41 -5.30 15.54
CA GLU A 69 -5.32 -5.99 16.47
C GLU A 69 -4.59 -6.55 17.71
N ARG A 70 -3.27 -6.37 17.77
CA ARG A 70 -2.40 -6.89 18.82
C ARG A 70 -1.51 -5.77 19.36
N ASP A 71 -1.22 -5.83 20.66
CA ASP A 71 -0.23 -4.98 21.28
C ASP A 71 1.18 -5.49 20.95
N ARG A 72 2.03 -4.61 20.44
CA ARG A 72 3.43 -4.87 20.10
C ARG A 72 4.25 -3.58 20.05
N PRO A 73 5.59 -3.68 20.05
CA PRO A 73 6.44 -2.53 19.80
C PRO A 73 6.12 -1.86 18.45
N GLU A 74 6.30 -0.56 18.40
CA GLU A 74 6.03 0.28 17.23
C GLU A 74 6.92 -0.12 16.05
N LEU A 75 6.34 -0.21 14.85
CA LEU A 75 7.07 -0.40 13.61
C LEU A 75 7.20 0.92 12.86
N ALA A 76 8.40 1.20 12.36
CA ALA A 76 8.68 2.45 11.69
C ALA A 76 7.94 2.54 10.34
N ALA A 77 6.97 3.43 10.24
CA ALA A 77 6.24 3.72 9.01
C ALA A 77 5.83 5.18 8.93
N LEU A 78 5.75 5.70 7.71
CA LEU A 78 5.35 7.08 7.44
C LEU A 78 4.49 7.15 6.17
N ALA A 79 3.33 7.80 6.27
CA ALA A 79 2.54 8.14 5.09
C ALA A 79 3.05 9.46 4.49
N LEU A 80 3.55 9.41 3.26
CA LEU A 80 4.05 10.58 2.52
C LEU A 80 2.94 11.56 2.11
N THR A 81 1.72 11.27 2.52
CA THR A 81 0.50 12.02 2.25
C THR A 81 0.10 12.94 3.41
N SER A 82 0.88 12.99 4.49
CA SER A 82 0.52 13.70 5.73
C SER A 82 0.97 15.17 5.76
N ASP A 83 2.02 15.55 5.01
CA ASP A 83 2.51 16.92 4.96
C ASP A 83 1.72 17.75 3.95
N SER A 84 0.68 18.42 4.44
CA SER A 84 -0.16 19.29 3.62
C SER A 84 0.60 20.49 3.05
N THR A 85 1.62 20.99 3.75
CA THR A 85 2.44 22.11 3.29
C THR A 85 3.21 21.74 2.03
N LEU A 86 3.81 20.55 2.04
CA LEU A 86 4.56 20.04 0.89
C LEU A 86 3.63 19.71 -0.28
N LEU A 87 2.49 19.05 0.00
CA LEU A 87 1.54 18.62 -1.05
C LEU A 87 0.79 19.80 -1.69
N THR A 88 0.60 20.90 -0.99
CA THR A 88 -0.10 22.10 -1.49
C THR A 88 0.81 23.22 -1.92
N SER A 89 2.13 23.01 -1.87
CA SER A 89 3.10 24.03 -2.30
C SER A 89 2.94 24.32 -3.80
N THR A 90 2.48 25.52 -4.12
CA THR A 90 2.23 26.00 -5.49
C THR A 90 2.88 27.37 -5.69
N GLY A 91 3.36 27.66 -6.91
CA GLY A 91 3.96 28.97 -7.26
C GLY A 91 5.32 28.85 -7.94
N PRO A 92 5.97 29.96 -8.28
CA PRO A 92 7.32 29.95 -8.86
C PRO A 92 8.32 29.27 -7.94
N GLY A 93 8.97 28.22 -8.41
CA GLY A 93 9.88 27.39 -7.61
C GLY A 93 9.20 26.31 -6.77
N SER A 94 7.87 26.16 -6.85
CA SER A 94 7.15 25.05 -6.20
C SER A 94 7.47 23.71 -6.85
N LEU A 95 7.17 22.66 -6.10
CA LEU A 95 7.31 21.29 -6.59
C LEU A 95 6.27 21.00 -7.69
N ASP A 96 6.71 20.36 -8.77
CA ASP A 96 5.80 19.67 -9.65
C ASP A 96 5.05 18.60 -8.84
N ALA A 97 3.72 18.56 -8.95
CA ALA A 97 2.89 17.58 -8.27
C ALA A 97 3.31 16.12 -8.56
N ALA A 98 3.85 15.88 -9.75
CA ALA A 98 4.42 14.58 -10.11
C ALA A 98 5.66 14.20 -9.28
N GLN A 99 6.32 15.14 -8.61
CA GLN A 99 7.54 14.89 -7.84
C GLN A 99 7.33 14.91 -6.31
N HIS A 100 6.12 15.16 -5.80
CA HIS A 100 5.89 15.32 -4.37
C HIS A 100 6.28 14.08 -3.55
N PHE A 101 5.91 12.89 -4.01
CA PHE A 101 6.30 11.65 -3.31
C PHE A 101 7.76 11.29 -3.59
N ALA A 102 8.20 11.41 -4.84
CA ALA A 102 9.57 11.08 -5.23
C ALA A 102 10.63 11.87 -4.43
N ARG A 103 10.39 13.15 -4.16
CA ARG A 103 11.30 13.97 -3.34
C ARG A 103 11.33 13.51 -1.88
N GLN A 104 10.20 13.14 -1.31
CA GLN A 104 10.15 12.58 0.03
C GLN A 104 10.87 11.23 0.10
N VAL A 105 10.67 10.37 -0.89
CA VAL A 105 11.38 9.08 -1.01
C VAL A 105 12.89 9.29 -1.07
N ARG A 106 13.39 10.22 -1.93
CA ARG A 106 14.82 10.53 -1.99
C ARG A 106 15.38 11.11 -0.70
N ALA A 107 14.59 11.87 0.05
CA ALA A 107 15.02 12.50 1.30
C ALA A 107 15.03 11.54 2.49
N LEU A 108 14.07 10.62 2.56
CA LEU A 108 13.79 9.78 3.73
C LEU A 108 14.14 8.31 3.53
N GLY A 109 14.09 7.83 2.28
CA GLY A 109 14.30 6.44 1.91
C GLY A 109 15.78 6.03 2.02
N GLN A 110 16.00 4.82 2.46
CA GLN A 110 17.31 4.19 2.59
C GLN A 110 17.26 2.77 2.01
N ALA A 111 18.41 2.21 1.69
CA ALA A 111 18.50 0.82 1.26
C ALA A 111 17.90 -0.13 2.30
N GLY A 112 17.06 -1.06 1.86
CA GLY A 112 16.34 -1.98 2.73
C GLY A 112 15.00 -1.46 3.27
N ASP A 113 14.64 -0.20 3.04
CA ASP A 113 13.28 0.30 3.29
C ASP A 113 12.27 -0.26 2.27
N VAL A 114 10.99 -0.15 2.58
CA VAL A 114 9.89 -0.50 1.66
C VAL A 114 9.11 0.75 1.25
N LEU A 115 8.84 0.90 -0.04
CA LEU A 115 7.81 1.80 -0.55
C LEU A 115 6.51 1.03 -0.77
N LEU A 116 5.44 1.38 -0.07
CA LEU A 116 4.09 0.89 -0.30
C LEU A 116 3.31 1.92 -1.14
N ALA A 117 3.06 1.62 -2.41
CA ALA A 117 2.38 2.51 -3.34
C ALA A 117 0.96 2.00 -3.64
N LEU A 118 -0.07 2.82 -3.34
CA LEU A 118 -1.47 2.48 -3.56
C LEU A 118 -2.05 3.27 -4.74
N SER A 119 -2.50 2.56 -5.75
CA SER A 119 -3.10 3.09 -6.97
C SER A 119 -4.23 2.21 -7.46
N VAL A 120 -5.32 2.78 -7.93
CA VAL A 120 -6.40 1.99 -8.56
C VAL A 120 -6.10 1.65 -10.01
N THR A 121 -5.27 2.44 -10.69
CA THR A 121 -5.00 2.34 -12.13
C THR A 121 -3.56 1.98 -12.47
N GLY A 122 -2.62 2.30 -11.58
CA GLY A 122 -1.19 2.12 -11.79
C GLY A 122 -0.58 3.12 -12.79
N ASN A 123 -1.20 4.27 -13.04
CA ASN A 123 -0.77 5.20 -14.08
C ASN A 123 -0.47 6.62 -13.59
N GLU A 124 -0.59 6.91 -12.31
CA GLU A 124 -0.41 8.23 -11.75
C GLU A 124 1.06 8.66 -11.78
N PRO A 125 1.39 9.82 -12.39
CA PRO A 125 2.79 10.25 -12.60
C PRO A 125 3.60 10.38 -11.30
N ASN A 126 2.98 10.81 -10.21
CA ASN A 126 3.66 10.97 -8.92
C ASN A 126 3.99 9.62 -8.26
N LEU A 127 3.20 8.58 -8.48
CA LEU A 127 3.48 7.22 -8.00
C LEU A 127 4.56 6.54 -8.87
N LEU A 128 4.55 6.78 -10.18
CA LEU A 128 5.62 6.33 -11.08
C LEU A 128 6.96 6.94 -10.66
N ALA A 129 7.01 8.25 -10.46
CA ALA A 129 8.21 8.95 -10.00
C ALA A 129 8.67 8.49 -8.60
N ALA A 130 7.72 8.17 -7.69
CA ALA A 130 8.04 7.62 -6.37
C ALA A 130 8.67 6.22 -6.45
N THR A 131 8.16 5.37 -7.34
CA THR A 131 8.71 4.03 -7.61
C THR A 131 10.13 4.11 -8.16
N GLU A 132 10.37 4.97 -9.15
CA GLU A 132 11.73 5.23 -9.68
C GLU A 132 12.66 5.74 -8.57
N ALA A 133 12.21 6.68 -7.75
CA ALA A 133 12.99 7.20 -6.63
C ALA A 133 13.30 6.13 -5.57
N ALA A 134 12.37 5.21 -5.31
CA ALA A 134 12.60 4.08 -4.41
C ALA A 134 13.69 3.15 -4.96
N HIS A 135 13.65 2.86 -6.25
CA HIS A 135 14.69 2.09 -6.91
C HIS A 135 16.07 2.77 -6.91
N GLU A 136 16.12 4.12 -7.04
CA GLU A 136 17.36 4.89 -6.88
C GLU A 136 17.95 4.80 -5.47
N ARG A 137 17.11 4.48 -4.47
CA ARG A 137 17.48 4.37 -3.06
C ARG A 137 17.65 2.93 -2.58
N ASP A 138 17.64 1.95 -3.49
CA ASP A 138 17.73 0.52 -3.19
C ASP A 138 16.65 0.04 -2.20
N MET A 139 15.45 0.57 -2.34
CA MET A 139 14.26 0.17 -1.60
C MET A 139 13.51 -0.93 -2.37
N THR A 140 12.82 -1.80 -1.64
CA THR A 140 11.82 -2.71 -2.22
C THR A 140 10.49 -1.98 -2.42
N VAL A 141 9.80 -2.24 -3.52
CA VAL A 141 8.51 -1.62 -3.82
C VAL A 141 7.38 -2.66 -3.73
N VAL A 142 6.36 -2.34 -2.95
CA VAL A 142 5.10 -3.09 -2.89
C VAL A 142 4.01 -2.21 -3.50
N VAL A 143 3.37 -2.70 -4.57
CA VAL A 143 2.33 -1.94 -5.28
C VAL A 143 0.97 -2.62 -5.12
N LEU A 144 -0.01 -1.90 -4.58
CA LEU A 144 -1.42 -2.28 -4.61
C LEU A 144 -2.12 -1.57 -5.77
N THR A 145 -2.74 -2.35 -6.68
CA THR A 145 -3.41 -1.77 -7.86
C THR A 145 -4.66 -2.57 -8.24
N GLY A 146 -5.31 -2.13 -9.31
CA GLY A 146 -6.38 -2.88 -9.96
C GLY A 146 -5.97 -3.38 -11.36
N ARG A 147 -6.69 -4.36 -11.88
CA ARG A 147 -6.52 -4.95 -13.22
C ARG A 147 -5.11 -5.48 -13.50
N THR A 148 -4.45 -4.80 -14.45
CA THR A 148 -3.12 -5.18 -14.98
C THR A 148 -1.97 -4.42 -14.31
N GLY A 149 -2.27 -3.57 -13.33
CA GLY A 149 -1.26 -2.77 -12.64
C GLY A 149 -0.75 -1.54 -13.39
N GLY A 150 -1.22 -1.32 -14.60
CA GLY A 150 -0.86 -0.16 -15.41
C GLY A 150 0.65 -0.03 -15.68
N LYS A 151 1.13 1.21 -15.76
CA LYS A 151 2.56 1.50 -15.96
C LYS A 151 3.41 1.15 -14.72
N LEU A 152 2.84 1.17 -13.51
CA LEU A 152 3.55 0.76 -12.30
C LEU A 152 4.03 -0.69 -12.42
N ALA A 153 3.17 -1.61 -12.88
CA ALA A 153 3.55 -3.01 -13.07
C ALA A 153 4.77 -3.20 -13.99
N ALA A 154 4.89 -2.33 -15.02
CA ALA A 154 6.01 -2.39 -15.95
C ALA A 154 7.33 -1.82 -15.39
N LEU A 155 7.27 -1.05 -14.30
CA LEU A 155 8.45 -0.50 -13.63
C LEU A 155 9.04 -1.45 -12.58
N LEU A 156 8.26 -2.43 -12.10
CA LEU A 156 8.66 -3.30 -11.00
C LEU A 156 9.84 -4.20 -11.39
N ARG A 157 10.73 -4.42 -10.42
CA ARG A 157 11.89 -5.32 -10.49
C ARG A 157 11.52 -6.69 -9.91
N GLU A 158 12.37 -7.70 -10.08
CA GLU A 158 12.15 -9.04 -9.53
C GLU A 158 11.97 -9.07 -8.00
N THR A 159 12.58 -8.12 -7.29
CA THR A 159 12.48 -7.99 -5.83
C THR A 159 11.22 -7.27 -5.36
N ASP A 160 10.47 -6.66 -6.28
CA ASP A 160 9.26 -5.91 -5.96
C ASP A 160 8.02 -6.81 -5.98
N VAL A 161 6.96 -6.35 -5.34
CA VAL A 161 5.71 -7.12 -5.22
C VAL A 161 4.55 -6.34 -5.86
N LEU A 162 3.84 -7.01 -6.77
CA LEU A 162 2.61 -6.51 -7.37
C LEU A 162 1.39 -7.23 -6.80
N ILE A 163 0.50 -6.50 -6.13
CA ILE A 163 -0.79 -6.97 -5.66
C ILE A 163 -1.87 -6.32 -6.52
N SER A 164 -2.34 -7.04 -7.55
CA SER A 164 -3.28 -6.50 -8.54
C SER A 164 -4.67 -7.11 -8.39
N VAL A 165 -5.62 -6.33 -7.86
CA VAL A 165 -7.01 -6.73 -7.68
C VAL A 165 -7.65 -7.02 -9.04
N PRO A 166 -8.29 -8.19 -9.27
CA PRO A 166 -8.85 -8.58 -10.57
C PRO A 166 -10.15 -7.83 -10.88
N HIS A 167 -10.14 -6.50 -10.77
CA HIS A 167 -11.28 -5.64 -11.02
C HIS A 167 -10.85 -4.24 -11.48
N ASP A 168 -11.72 -3.52 -12.21
CA ASP A 168 -11.43 -2.18 -12.75
C ASP A 168 -12.24 -1.04 -12.12
N ARG A 169 -13.33 -1.36 -11.40
CA ARG A 169 -14.14 -0.36 -10.73
C ARG A 169 -13.43 0.16 -9.49
N PRO A 170 -13.06 1.47 -9.43
CA PRO A 170 -12.25 2.02 -8.34
C PRO A 170 -12.78 1.73 -6.94
N ALA A 171 -14.10 1.78 -6.73
CA ALA A 171 -14.70 1.49 -5.44
C ALA A 171 -14.45 0.04 -4.99
N ARG A 172 -14.59 -0.93 -5.90
CA ARG A 172 -14.35 -2.35 -5.61
C ARG A 172 -12.87 -2.65 -5.36
N VAL A 173 -12.00 -2.05 -6.17
CA VAL A 173 -10.53 -2.18 -5.99
C VAL A 173 -10.12 -1.70 -4.58
N ARG A 174 -10.59 -0.53 -4.15
CA ARG A 174 -10.28 0.00 -2.81
C ARG A 174 -10.82 -0.84 -1.66
N GLU A 175 -12.01 -1.44 -1.81
CA GLU A 175 -12.52 -2.36 -0.77
C GLU A 175 -11.60 -3.58 -0.56
N VAL A 176 -10.97 -4.05 -1.64
CA VAL A 176 -9.98 -5.13 -1.55
C VAL A 176 -8.64 -4.59 -1.06
N HIS A 177 -8.20 -3.38 -1.47
CA HIS A 177 -7.00 -2.74 -0.92
C HIS A 177 -7.09 -2.62 0.61
N GLY A 178 -8.22 -2.14 1.15
CA GLY A 178 -8.43 -2.08 2.60
C GLY A 178 -8.26 -3.45 3.28
N LEU A 179 -8.82 -4.51 2.70
CA LEU A 179 -8.63 -5.87 3.21
C LEU A 179 -7.17 -6.34 3.09
N VAL A 180 -6.49 -6.02 1.98
CA VAL A 180 -5.06 -6.34 1.81
C VAL A 180 -4.21 -5.66 2.90
N LEU A 181 -4.48 -4.39 3.23
CA LEU A 181 -3.76 -3.70 4.32
C LEU A 181 -3.96 -4.38 5.67
N HIS A 182 -5.16 -4.90 5.96
CA HIS A 182 -5.40 -5.73 7.15
C HIS A 182 -4.58 -7.02 7.10
N CYS A 183 -4.57 -7.73 5.97
CA CYS A 183 -3.77 -8.95 5.81
C CYS A 183 -2.26 -8.70 5.95
N LEU A 184 -1.76 -7.56 5.43
CA LEU A 184 -0.35 -7.19 5.60
C LEU A 184 -0.01 -6.93 7.06
N SER A 185 -0.88 -6.20 7.78
CA SER A 185 -0.68 -5.89 9.20
C SER A 185 -0.76 -7.13 10.07
N ASP A 186 -1.81 -7.96 9.89
CA ASP A 186 -1.98 -9.23 10.61
C ASP A 186 -0.83 -10.21 10.32
N GLY A 187 -0.44 -10.33 9.03
CA GLY A 187 0.65 -11.21 8.62
C GLY A 187 1.99 -10.81 9.24
N VAL A 188 2.32 -9.51 9.29
CA VAL A 188 3.54 -9.02 9.95
C VAL A 188 3.47 -9.27 11.46
N ASP A 189 2.34 -8.96 12.11
CA ASP A 189 2.15 -9.18 13.54
C ASP A 189 2.25 -10.67 13.90
N THR A 190 1.67 -11.55 13.09
CA THR A 190 1.75 -13.01 13.27
C THR A 190 3.19 -13.53 13.13
N GLN A 191 3.95 -13.03 12.18
CA GLN A 191 5.36 -13.42 12.01
C GLN A 191 6.26 -12.90 13.14
N LEU A 192 5.97 -11.74 13.70
CA LEU A 192 6.75 -11.15 14.81
C LEU A 192 6.41 -11.78 16.16
N LEU A 193 5.15 -12.11 16.42
CA LEU A 193 4.64 -12.49 17.74
C LEU A 193 4.24 -13.97 17.86
N GLY A 194 4.20 -14.71 16.75
CA GLY A 194 3.66 -16.06 16.64
C GLY A 194 2.14 -16.08 16.41
N GLU A 195 1.63 -17.25 16.02
CA GLU A 195 0.20 -17.44 15.80
C GLU A 195 -0.60 -17.29 17.11
N GLN A 196 -1.76 -16.65 17.03
CA GLN A 196 -2.78 -16.70 18.07
C GLN A 196 -3.98 -17.50 17.57
N GLU A 197 -4.57 -18.33 18.43
CA GLU A 197 -5.89 -18.87 18.17
C GLU A 197 -6.88 -17.69 18.15
N ILE A 198 -7.40 -17.35 16.97
CA ILE A 198 -8.50 -16.39 16.85
C ILE A 198 -9.76 -17.14 17.35
N PRO A 199 -10.40 -16.73 18.44
CA PRO A 199 -11.67 -17.32 18.84
C PRO A 199 -12.69 -17.06 17.73
N LEU A 200 -13.24 -18.14 17.16
CA LEU A 200 -14.33 -18.09 16.18
C LEU A 200 -15.62 -17.56 16.80
#